data_f88c240030514482e69b5fa095f65976
#
_entry.id   f88c240030514482e69b5fa095f65976
#
_cell.length_a   1.000
_cell.length_b   1.000
_cell.length_c   1.000
_cell.angle_alpha   90.00
_cell.angle_beta   90.00
_cell.angle_gamma   90.00
#
_symmetry.space_group_name_H-M   'P 1'
#
loop_
_entity.id
_entity.type
_entity.pdbx_description
1 polymer ?
#
loop_
_entity_poly.entity_id
_entity_poly.type
_entity_poly.pdbx_seq_one_letter_code
_entity_poly.pdbx_strand_id
1 'polypeptide(L)'
;MFDRIKSWLGLGSLTEEEFERQRAELLKRIPVPVFWLFGKTGSGKTSIVRLLTGSSSAEIGNGFQPQTKTSFQYDFPASDQPLVRFLDTRGLGEAGYDPADDLKSFNSSTHVVIVVARVMDHALAEIVEPLRAI
;
A
#
# COMPACT_ATOMS: atom_id res chain seq x y z
N MET A 1 -7.93 25.38 6.17
CA MET A 1 -6.78 24.46 6.21
C MET A 1 -5.96 24.53 4.91
N PHE A 2 -6.58 24.48 3.76
CA PHE A 2 -5.91 24.57 2.45
C PHE A 2 -5.13 25.88 2.22
N ASP A 3 -5.66 27.01 2.61
CA ASP A 3 -5.00 28.31 2.43
C ASP A 3 -3.71 28.46 3.24
N ARG A 4 -3.62 27.82 4.40
CA ARG A 4 -2.39 27.81 5.20
C ARG A 4 -1.29 26.96 4.57
N ILE A 5 -1.66 25.86 3.89
CA ILE A 5 -0.72 24.99 3.19
C ILE A 5 -0.21 25.70 1.92
N LYS A 6 -1.09 26.37 1.18
CA LYS A 6 -0.72 27.18 0.00
C LYS A 6 0.28 28.29 0.39
N SER A 7 0.03 29.00 1.47
CA SER A 7 0.92 30.05 1.99
C SER A 7 2.29 29.52 2.40
N TRP A 8 2.30 28.37 3.08
CA TRP A 8 3.55 27.74 3.53
C TRP A 8 4.42 27.22 2.38
N LEU A 9 3.80 26.75 1.29
CA LEU A 9 4.49 26.27 0.07
C LEU A 9 4.87 27.39 -0.89
N GLY A 10 4.62 28.66 -0.57
CA GLY A 10 4.90 29.78 -1.47
C GLY A 10 3.95 29.87 -2.67
N LEU A 11 2.82 29.16 -2.63
CA LEU A 11 1.83 29.06 -3.71
C LEU A 11 0.72 30.10 -3.63
N GLY A 12 0.89 31.11 -2.80
CA GLY A 12 -0.15 32.12 -2.49
C GLY A 12 -0.65 32.97 -3.67
N SER A 13 -0.01 32.89 -4.83
CA SER A 13 -0.42 33.61 -6.04
C SER A 13 -1.04 32.74 -7.13
N LEU A 14 -1.13 31.41 -6.91
CA LEU A 14 -1.67 30.49 -7.92
C LEU A 14 -3.21 30.49 -7.86
N THR A 15 -3.82 30.53 -9.04
CA THR A 15 -5.25 30.23 -9.18
C THR A 15 -5.52 28.76 -8.84
N GLU A 16 -6.76 28.44 -8.52
CA GLU A 16 -7.15 27.02 -8.25
C GLU A 16 -6.82 26.10 -9.43
N GLU A 17 -7.04 26.59 -10.68
CA GLU A 17 -6.74 25.84 -11.89
C GLU A 17 -5.23 25.60 -12.07
N GLU A 18 -4.41 26.58 -11.78
CA GLU A 18 -2.95 26.45 -11.83
C GLU A 18 -2.43 25.51 -10.75
N PHE A 19 -3.00 25.57 -9.55
CA PHE A 19 -2.67 24.66 -8.47
C PHE A 19 -3.00 23.20 -8.82
N GLU A 20 -4.20 22.92 -9.31
CA GLU A 20 -4.60 21.58 -9.73
C GLU A 20 -3.76 21.07 -10.91
N ARG A 21 -3.42 21.92 -11.85
CA ARG A 21 -2.52 21.56 -12.96
C ARG A 21 -1.12 21.20 -12.46
N GLN A 22 -0.54 22.01 -11.59
CA GLN A 22 0.80 21.75 -11.04
C GLN A 22 0.79 20.50 -10.15
N ARG A 23 -0.26 20.30 -9.36
CA ARG A 23 -0.46 19.11 -8.58
C ARG A 23 -0.52 17.85 -9.46
N ALA A 24 -1.30 17.88 -10.52
CA ALA A 24 -1.39 16.77 -11.47
C ALA A 24 -0.04 16.45 -12.15
N GLU A 25 0.74 17.48 -12.51
CA GLU A 25 2.09 17.30 -13.06
C GLU A 25 3.07 16.72 -12.04
N LEU A 26 3.02 17.15 -10.79
CA LEU A 26 3.84 16.60 -9.71
C LEU A 26 3.51 15.13 -9.44
N LEU A 27 2.23 14.79 -9.38
CA LEU A 27 1.78 13.40 -9.17
C LEU A 27 2.22 12.46 -10.29
N LYS A 28 2.35 12.94 -11.53
CA LYS A 28 2.92 12.15 -12.63
C LYS A 28 4.41 11.86 -12.49
N ARG A 29 5.14 12.70 -11.79
CA ARG A 29 6.61 12.60 -11.62
C ARG A 29 7.03 11.88 -10.35
N ILE A 30 6.19 11.92 -9.33
CA ILE A 30 6.47 11.27 -8.05
C ILE A 30 6.03 9.80 -8.15
N PRO A 31 6.91 8.83 -7.91
CA PRO A 31 6.51 7.45 -7.89
C PRO A 31 5.46 7.24 -6.80
N VAL A 32 4.40 6.50 -7.13
CA VAL A 32 3.35 6.15 -6.17
C VAL A 32 3.98 5.35 -5.02
N PRO A 33 3.84 5.81 -3.77
CA PRO A 33 4.36 5.05 -2.64
C PRO A 33 3.66 3.69 -2.53
N VAL A 34 4.46 2.64 -2.43
CA VAL A 34 3.99 1.26 -2.36
C VAL A 34 4.24 0.72 -0.95
N PHE A 35 3.16 0.32 -0.28
CA PHE A 35 3.17 -0.28 1.04
C PHE A 35 2.85 -1.76 0.94
N TRP A 36 3.78 -2.61 1.35
CA TRP A 36 3.58 -4.04 1.40
C TRP A 36 3.15 -4.49 2.79
N LEU A 37 1.95 -5.10 2.88
CA LEU A 37 1.45 -5.69 4.12
C LEU A 37 1.92 -7.14 4.23
N PHE A 38 2.72 -7.39 5.23
CA PHE A 38 3.36 -8.67 5.48
C PHE A 38 2.95 -9.24 6.84
N GLY A 39 2.59 -10.51 6.90
CA GLY A 39 2.19 -11.15 8.14
C GLY A 39 1.37 -12.40 7.93
N LYS A 40 1.04 -13.09 9.02
CA LYS A 40 0.29 -14.35 9.01
C LYS A 40 -1.14 -14.22 8.51
N THR A 41 -1.70 -15.32 8.07
CA THR A 41 -3.13 -15.43 7.77
C THR A 41 -3.96 -14.99 8.97
N GLY A 42 -4.95 -14.14 8.69
CA GLY A 42 -5.84 -13.62 9.72
C GLY A 42 -5.20 -12.61 10.69
N SER A 43 -3.99 -12.09 10.40
CA SER A 43 -3.37 -11.05 11.25
C SER A 43 -4.04 -9.69 11.12
N GLY A 44 -4.90 -9.48 10.11
CA GLY A 44 -5.62 -8.22 9.92
C GLY A 44 -5.09 -7.34 8.80
N LYS A 45 -4.20 -7.83 7.91
CA LYS A 45 -3.64 -7.08 6.78
C LYS A 45 -4.72 -6.38 5.95
N THR A 46 -5.64 -7.14 5.40
CA THR A 46 -6.75 -6.61 4.58
C THR A 46 -7.66 -5.67 5.38
N SER A 47 -7.83 -5.90 6.67
CA SER A 47 -8.61 -5.00 7.54
C SER A 47 -7.94 -3.63 7.70
N ILE A 48 -6.61 -3.60 7.75
CA ILE A 48 -5.85 -2.34 7.78
C ILE A 48 -6.04 -1.56 6.47
N VAL A 49 -5.96 -2.22 5.32
CA VAL A 49 -6.23 -1.56 4.03
C VAL A 49 -7.62 -0.95 4.02
N ARG A 50 -8.63 -1.71 4.44
CA ARG A 50 -10.02 -1.22 4.52
C ARG A 50 -10.16 -0.01 5.44
N LEU A 51 -9.53 -0.06 6.60
CA LEU A 51 -9.56 1.03 7.56
C LEU A 51 -8.91 2.31 7.00
N LEU A 52 -7.75 2.19 6.38
CA LEU A 52 -6.99 3.32 5.84
C LEU A 52 -7.64 3.93 4.60
N THR A 53 -8.26 3.11 3.76
CA THR A 53 -8.89 3.57 2.52
C THR A 53 -10.35 3.96 2.69
N GLY A 54 -10.98 3.58 3.81
CA GLY A 54 -12.42 3.73 4.00
C GLY A 54 -13.26 2.83 3.08
N SER A 55 -12.60 1.98 2.29
CA SER A 55 -13.27 1.19 1.25
C SER A 55 -14.00 -0.01 1.84
N SER A 56 -15.25 -0.22 1.44
CA SER A 56 -15.97 -1.47 1.68
C SER A 56 -15.40 -2.58 0.79
N SER A 57 -15.69 -3.84 1.12
CA SER A 57 -15.23 -4.99 0.33
C SER A 57 -15.72 -4.99 -1.13
N ALA A 58 -16.80 -4.28 -1.43
CA ALA A 58 -17.36 -4.13 -2.78
C ALA A 58 -16.61 -3.05 -3.62
N GLU A 59 -16.10 -2.00 -2.97
CA GLU A 59 -15.34 -0.92 -3.63
C GLU A 59 -13.90 -1.33 -3.92
N ILE A 60 -13.33 -2.23 -3.13
CA ILE A 60 -12.02 -2.84 -3.39
C ILE A 60 -11.99 -3.58 -4.74
N GLY A 61 -13.15 -4.07 -5.22
CA GLY A 61 -13.26 -4.76 -6.50
C GLY A 61 -12.89 -3.92 -7.73
N ASN A 62 -13.01 -2.60 -7.68
CA ASN A 62 -12.73 -1.72 -8.83
C ASN A 62 -11.26 -1.27 -8.95
N GLY A 63 -10.48 -1.35 -7.87
CA GLY A 63 -9.05 -1.06 -7.85
C GLY A 63 -8.17 -2.28 -7.54
N PHE A 64 -8.79 -3.45 -7.47
CA PHE A 64 -8.18 -4.71 -7.11
C PHE A 64 -7.59 -5.40 -8.34
N GLN A 65 -6.29 -5.55 -8.35
CA GLN A 65 -5.60 -6.28 -9.41
C GLN A 65 -4.73 -7.39 -8.82
N PRO A 66 -4.84 -8.63 -9.31
CA PRO A 66 -3.91 -9.67 -8.95
C PRO A 66 -2.51 -9.32 -9.50
N GLN A 67 -1.52 -9.25 -8.62
CA GLN A 67 -0.12 -9.00 -9.00
C GLN A 67 0.64 -10.30 -9.19
N THR A 68 0.37 -11.27 -8.32
CA THR A 68 0.89 -12.63 -8.41
C THR A 68 -0.25 -13.61 -8.15
N LYS A 69 0.04 -14.91 -8.17
CA LYS A 69 -0.95 -15.94 -7.78
C LYS A 69 -1.38 -15.81 -6.32
N THR A 70 -0.62 -15.07 -5.52
CA THR A 70 -0.72 -15.04 -4.06
C THR A 70 -0.84 -13.64 -3.49
N SER A 71 -0.81 -12.59 -4.31
CA SER A 71 -0.86 -11.21 -3.85
C SER A 71 -1.84 -10.35 -4.63
N PHE A 72 -2.37 -9.36 -3.97
CA PHE A 72 -3.33 -8.40 -4.50
C PHE A 72 -2.83 -6.98 -4.32
N GLN A 73 -3.09 -6.15 -5.33
CA GLN A 73 -2.79 -4.74 -5.31
C GLN A 73 -4.07 -3.93 -5.11
N TYR A 74 -3.97 -2.93 -4.25
CA TYR A 74 -5.04 -1.94 -4.03
C TYR A 74 -4.48 -0.56 -4.29
N ASP A 75 -5.03 0.13 -5.26
CA ASP A 75 -4.70 1.51 -5.57
C ASP A 75 -5.72 2.44 -4.93
N PHE A 76 -5.27 3.45 -4.20
CA PHE A 76 -6.13 4.41 -3.52
C PHE A 76 -5.72 5.85 -3.85
N PRO A 77 -6.67 6.77 -4.10
CA PRO A 77 -8.14 6.59 -4.08
C PRO A 77 -8.70 5.88 -5.32
N ALA A 78 -7.99 5.87 -6.43
CA ALA A 78 -8.42 5.25 -7.68
C ALA A 78 -7.21 4.71 -8.47
N SER A 79 -7.43 3.73 -9.34
CA SER A 79 -6.36 3.07 -10.10
C SER A 79 -5.75 3.93 -11.21
N ASP A 80 -6.50 4.90 -11.73
CA ASP A 80 -6.04 5.83 -12.76
C ASP A 80 -5.18 6.97 -12.20
N GLN A 81 -5.39 7.35 -10.92
CA GLN A 81 -4.61 8.36 -10.22
C GLN A 81 -4.34 7.94 -8.76
N PRO A 82 -3.55 6.90 -8.53
CA PRO A 82 -3.28 6.43 -7.18
C PRO A 82 -2.36 7.41 -6.44
N LEU A 83 -2.71 7.71 -5.20
CA LEU A 83 -1.86 8.44 -4.24
C LEU A 83 -1.02 7.48 -3.40
N VAL A 84 -1.51 6.25 -3.23
CA VAL A 84 -0.84 5.19 -2.51
C VAL A 84 -1.26 3.84 -3.07
N ARG A 85 -0.35 2.89 -3.03
CA ARG A 85 -0.57 1.51 -3.43
C ARG A 85 -0.32 0.58 -2.26
N PHE A 86 -1.24 -0.33 -2.00
CA PHE A 86 -1.07 -1.39 -1.02
C PHE A 86 -0.89 -2.73 -1.74
N LEU A 87 0.09 -3.51 -1.30
CA LEU A 87 0.25 -4.91 -1.69
C LEU A 87 -0.16 -5.78 -0.51
N ASP A 88 -1.20 -6.57 -0.70
CA ASP A 88 -1.71 -7.51 0.30
C ASP A 88 -1.35 -8.94 -0.15
N THR A 89 -0.45 -9.57 0.58
CA THR A 89 -0.01 -10.93 0.28
C THR A 89 -0.85 -11.95 1.05
N ARG A 90 -0.86 -13.18 0.55
CA ARG A 90 -1.33 -14.32 1.35
C ARG A 90 -0.62 -14.36 2.68
N GLY A 91 -1.30 -14.88 3.69
CA GLY A 91 -0.73 -15.00 5.02
C GLY A 91 0.36 -16.05 5.08
N LEU A 92 1.42 -15.74 5.80
CA LEU A 92 2.42 -16.72 6.18
C LEU A 92 1.73 -17.89 6.92
N GLY A 93 2.18 -19.10 6.65
CA GLY A 93 1.62 -20.33 7.23
C GLY A 93 0.44 -20.91 6.44
N GLU A 94 0.02 -20.31 5.33
CA GLU A 94 -0.93 -20.96 4.42
C GLU A 94 -0.26 -22.11 3.67
N ALA A 95 -0.99 -23.23 3.53
CA ALA A 95 -0.49 -24.39 2.80
C ALA A 95 -0.15 -24.03 1.35
N GLY A 96 1.07 -24.32 0.93
CA GLY A 96 1.55 -24.05 -0.42
C GLY A 96 1.91 -22.60 -0.71
N TYR A 97 1.97 -21.73 0.29
CA TYR A 97 2.47 -20.37 0.14
C TYR A 97 3.95 -20.28 0.53
N ASP A 98 4.78 -19.88 -0.44
CA ASP A 98 6.17 -19.52 -0.21
C ASP A 98 6.32 -18.00 -0.41
N PRO A 99 6.70 -17.23 0.60
CA PRO A 99 6.89 -15.78 0.46
C PRO A 99 8.08 -15.41 -0.44
N ALA A 100 8.97 -16.34 -0.78
CA ALA A 100 10.17 -16.06 -1.57
C ALA A 100 9.84 -15.47 -2.97
N ASP A 101 8.76 -15.90 -3.59
CA ASP A 101 8.36 -15.39 -4.90
C ASP A 101 7.81 -13.95 -4.81
N ASP A 102 7.02 -13.67 -3.77
CA ASP A 102 6.53 -12.32 -3.50
C ASP A 102 7.67 -11.39 -3.07
N LEU A 103 8.61 -11.88 -2.24
CA LEU A 103 9.83 -11.14 -1.85
C LEU A 103 10.64 -10.71 -3.07
N LYS A 104 10.89 -11.62 -4.01
CA LYS A 104 11.62 -11.32 -5.26
C LYS A 104 10.86 -10.31 -6.13
N SER A 105 9.55 -10.47 -6.23
CA SER A 105 8.71 -9.62 -7.07
C SER A 105 8.56 -8.20 -6.53
N PHE A 106 8.52 -8.02 -5.21
CA PHE A 106 8.21 -6.75 -4.57
C PHE A 106 9.42 -5.99 -4.06
N ASN A 107 10.56 -6.64 -3.87
CA ASN A 107 11.78 -6.02 -3.32
C ASN A 107 12.20 -4.76 -4.10
N SER A 108 12.07 -4.76 -5.42
CA SER A 108 12.43 -3.62 -6.27
C SER A 108 11.34 -2.54 -6.39
N SER A 109 10.10 -2.87 -6.02
CA SER A 109 8.93 -1.98 -6.22
C SER A 109 8.29 -1.49 -4.91
N THR A 110 8.64 -2.09 -3.78
CA THR A 110 8.10 -1.73 -2.46
C THR A 110 8.94 -0.63 -1.82
N HIS A 111 8.26 0.39 -1.29
CA HIS A 111 8.91 1.48 -0.57
C HIS A 111 8.89 1.27 0.95
N VAL A 112 7.84 0.63 1.45
CA VAL A 112 7.64 0.37 2.88
C VAL A 112 7.05 -1.02 3.09
N VAL A 113 7.58 -1.78 4.04
CA VAL A 113 7.01 -3.05 4.51
C VAL A 113 6.29 -2.78 5.83
N ILE A 114 5.00 -3.09 5.89
CA ILE A 114 4.17 -3.01 7.08
C ILE A 114 3.99 -4.42 7.64
N VAL A 115 4.65 -4.72 8.73
CA VAL A 115 4.53 -6.01 9.40
C VAL A 115 3.32 -6.02 10.31
N VAL A 116 2.40 -6.95 10.07
CA VAL A 116 1.16 -7.10 10.84
C VAL A 116 1.19 -8.41 11.63
N ALA A 117 1.27 -8.27 12.94
CA ALA A 117 1.29 -9.41 13.87
C ALA A 117 0.17 -9.28 14.91
N ARG A 118 -0.35 -10.40 15.38
CA ARG A 118 -1.27 -10.42 16.52
C ARG A 118 -0.47 -10.31 17.82
N VAL A 119 -1.01 -9.59 18.79
CA VAL A 119 -0.36 -9.37 20.10
C VAL A 119 -0.02 -10.69 20.81
N MET A 120 -0.84 -11.72 20.63
CA MET A 120 -0.67 -13.05 21.27
C MET A 120 -0.11 -14.09 20.29
N ASP A 121 0.59 -13.68 19.23
CA ASP A 121 1.21 -14.62 18.30
C ASP A 121 2.52 -15.16 18.88
N HIS A 122 2.54 -16.44 19.22
CA HIS A 122 3.72 -17.09 19.78
C HIS A 122 4.76 -17.51 18.73
N ALA A 123 4.42 -17.42 17.44
CA ALA A 123 5.29 -17.84 16.34
C ALA A 123 5.78 -16.66 15.51
N LEU A 124 6.31 -15.63 16.17
CA LEU A 124 6.87 -14.44 15.49
C LEU A 124 8.08 -14.79 14.60
N ALA A 125 8.79 -15.87 14.88
CA ALA A 125 9.90 -16.34 14.05
C ALA A 125 9.49 -16.58 12.59
N GLU A 126 8.29 -17.09 12.35
CA GLU A 126 7.74 -17.30 11.01
C GLU A 126 7.55 -16.00 10.22
N ILE A 127 7.44 -14.86 10.91
CA ILE A 127 7.36 -13.53 10.30
C ILE A 127 8.77 -12.96 10.09
N VAL A 128 9.64 -13.14 11.09
CA VAL A 128 10.97 -12.50 11.11
C VAL A 128 11.92 -13.17 10.13
N GLU A 129 11.90 -14.49 10.01
CA GLU A 129 12.83 -15.22 9.13
C GLU A 129 12.72 -14.78 7.66
N PRO A 130 11.53 -14.71 7.03
CA PRO A 130 11.43 -14.18 5.67
C PRO A 130 11.87 -12.73 5.52
N LEU A 131 11.64 -11.88 6.54
CA LEU A 131 12.03 -10.46 6.51
C LEU A 131 13.55 -10.24 6.47
N ARG A 132 14.34 -11.21 6.93
CA ARG A 132 15.81 -11.15 6.83
C ARG A 132 16.34 -11.25 5.40
N ALA A 133 15.48 -11.67 4.47
CA ALA A 133 15.82 -11.78 3.04
C ALA A 133 15.50 -10.51 2.23
N ILE A 134 14.86 -9.51 2.87
CA ILE A 134 14.59 -8.18 2.32
C ILE A 134 15.73 -7.23 2.69
#